data_9dacd663382f79bb5ebfe64ba3b13d91
#
_entry.id   9dacd663382f79bb5ebfe64ba3b13d91
#
_cell.length_a   1.000
_cell.length_b   1.000
_cell.length_c   1.000
_cell.angle_alpha   90.00
_cell.angle_beta   90.00
_cell.angle_gamma   90.00
#
_symmetry.space_group_name_H-M   'P 1'
#
loop_
_entity.id
_entity.type
_entity.pdbx_description
1 polymer ?
#
loop_
_entity_poly.entity_id
_entity_poly.type
_entity_poly.pdbx_seq_one_letter_code
_entity_poly.pdbx_strand_id
1 'polypeptide(L)'
;MRINFFEKFIGSGFFTGYSPVASGTVGSIAALLIYLIPGFEQLFIIIPSIIILLVYGIFLGNKFEVEYGKDPAQCTVDELVGTWISLVALPKSIGIIVTTFLLWRFLDIIKPPPARRLEKLKGGLGIMIDDVVSGIYTLIIMHLIVYLLGKF
;
A
#
# COMPACT_ATOMS: atom_id res chain seq x y z
N MET A 1 -16.27 -18.90 1.93
CA MET A 1 -15.33 -19.04 3.08
C MET A 1 -15.46 -17.76 3.89
N ARG A 2 -16.05 -17.82 5.10
CA ARG A 2 -16.30 -16.61 5.90
C ARG A 2 -15.00 -16.01 6.41
N ILE A 3 -14.88 -14.69 6.33
CA ILE A 3 -13.74 -13.93 6.88
C ILE A 3 -13.90 -13.89 8.39
N ASN A 4 -12.87 -14.33 9.14
CA ASN A 4 -12.88 -14.23 10.61
C ASN A 4 -12.47 -12.82 11.07
N PHE A 5 -12.60 -12.55 12.38
CA PHE A 5 -12.28 -11.24 12.95
C PHE A 5 -10.85 -10.78 12.69
N PHE A 6 -9.88 -11.67 12.84
CA PHE A 6 -8.46 -11.35 12.63
C PHE A 6 -8.16 -11.06 11.15
N GLU A 7 -8.74 -11.85 10.25
CA GLU A 7 -8.64 -11.62 8.81
C GLU A 7 -9.28 -10.28 8.39
N LYS A 8 -10.43 -9.93 9.00
CA LYS A 8 -11.04 -8.61 8.81
C LYS A 8 -10.12 -7.49 9.28
N PHE A 9 -9.54 -7.64 10.47
CA PHE A 9 -8.64 -6.64 11.05
C PHE A 9 -7.42 -6.38 10.15
N ILE A 10 -6.73 -7.45 9.71
CA ILE A 10 -5.54 -7.30 8.85
C ILE A 10 -5.92 -6.86 7.43
N GLY A 11 -6.88 -7.53 6.80
CA GLY A 11 -7.27 -7.27 5.41
C GLY A 11 -7.88 -5.90 5.19
N SER A 12 -8.54 -5.34 6.19
CA SER A 12 -9.06 -3.99 6.16
C SER A 12 -8.08 -2.94 6.71
N GLY A 13 -6.79 -3.24 6.80
CA GLY A 13 -5.80 -2.29 7.30
C GLY A 13 -6.20 -1.71 8.67
N PHE A 14 -6.43 -2.56 9.66
CA PHE A 14 -6.86 -2.17 11.01
C PHE A 14 -8.24 -1.48 11.04
N PHE A 15 -9.19 -2.01 10.28
CA PHE A 15 -10.54 -1.49 10.08
C PHE A 15 -10.64 -0.16 9.31
N THR A 16 -9.56 0.35 8.75
CA THR A 16 -9.61 1.57 7.91
C THR A 16 -10.47 1.38 6.67
N GLY A 17 -10.52 0.16 6.11
CA GLY A 17 -11.38 -0.20 4.98
C GLY A 17 -12.87 -0.05 5.23
N TYR A 18 -13.30 0.06 6.50
CA TYR A 18 -14.69 0.34 6.85
C TYR A 18 -14.98 1.83 7.05
N SER A 19 -14.01 2.70 6.74
CA SER A 19 -14.24 4.13 6.73
C SER A 19 -15.33 4.50 5.70
N PRO A 20 -16.32 5.32 6.08
CA PRO A 20 -17.37 5.74 5.15
C PRO A 20 -16.88 6.69 4.06
N VAL A 21 -15.69 7.24 4.20
CA VAL A 21 -15.08 8.19 3.26
C VAL A 21 -13.64 7.79 2.99
N ALA A 22 -13.28 7.68 1.70
CA ALA A 22 -11.91 7.49 1.22
C ALA A 22 -11.12 6.41 1.98
N SER A 23 -11.69 5.20 2.10
CA SER A 23 -11.10 4.07 2.85
C SER A 23 -9.63 3.82 2.49
N GLY A 24 -9.28 3.87 1.20
CA GLY A 24 -7.91 3.74 0.74
C GLY A 24 -6.99 4.82 1.30
N THR A 25 -7.40 6.10 1.30
CA THR A 25 -6.61 7.18 1.89
C THR A 25 -6.43 6.98 3.39
N VAL A 26 -7.48 6.55 4.09
CA VAL A 26 -7.39 6.25 5.54
C VAL A 26 -6.45 5.08 5.80
N GLY A 27 -6.50 4.03 4.95
CA GLY A 27 -5.57 2.89 5.00
C GLY A 27 -4.12 3.32 4.78
N SER A 28 -3.88 4.18 3.80
CA SER A 28 -2.55 4.73 3.51
C SER A 28 -2.02 5.60 4.65
N ILE A 29 -2.88 6.39 5.31
CA ILE A 29 -2.50 7.17 6.50
C ILE A 29 -2.13 6.22 7.65
N ALA A 30 -2.88 5.15 7.88
CA ALA A 30 -2.52 4.15 8.88
C ALA A 30 -1.16 3.52 8.60
N ALA A 31 -0.88 3.17 7.34
CA ALA A 31 0.41 2.68 6.90
C ALA A 31 1.55 3.69 7.17
N LEU A 32 1.29 4.98 6.89
CA LEU A 32 2.24 6.05 7.15
C LEU A 32 2.52 6.21 8.65
N LEU A 33 1.50 6.14 9.50
CA LEU A 33 1.67 6.19 10.95
C LEU A 33 2.57 5.05 11.46
N ILE A 34 2.41 3.84 10.92
CA ILE A 34 3.29 2.71 11.25
C ILE A 34 4.71 2.99 10.76
N TYR A 35 4.88 3.51 9.54
CA TYR A 35 6.19 3.88 9.00
C TYR A 35 6.92 4.91 9.88
N LEU A 36 6.18 5.83 10.52
CA LEU A 36 6.77 6.85 11.40
C LEU A 36 7.33 6.28 12.70
N ILE A 37 6.97 5.06 13.09
CA ILE A 37 7.57 4.38 14.24
C ILE A 37 9.08 4.29 14.04
N PRO A 38 9.90 4.76 15.01
CA PRO A 38 11.35 4.69 14.87
C PRO A 38 11.85 3.27 14.64
N GLY A 39 12.68 3.10 13.61
CA GLY A 39 13.25 1.80 13.24
C GLY A 39 12.46 1.02 12.20
N PHE A 40 11.19 1.34 11.95
CA PHE A 40 10.39 0.63 10.94
C PHE A 40 10.96 0.81 9.52
N GLU A 41 11.61 1.94 9.25
CA GLU A 41 12.28 2.26 7.99
C GLU A 41 13.50 1.38 7.68
N GLN A 42 13.98 0.62 8.65
CA GLN A 42 15.14 -0.24 8.46
C GLN A 42 14.81 -1.38 7.48
N LEU A 43 15.69 -1.60 6.49
CA LEU A 43 15.42 -2.53 5.39
C LEU A 43 15.11 -3.95 5.87
N PHE A 44 15.74 -4.40 6.95
CA PHE A 44 15.49 -5.73 7.52
C PHE A 44 14.16 -5.83 8.28
N ILE A 45 13.43 -4.72 8.48
CA ILE A 45 12.07 -4.68 9.03
C ILE A 45 11.04 -4.41 7.93
N ILE A 46 11.22 -3.34 7.15
CA ILE A 46 10.22 -2.93 6.17
C ILE A 46 10.07 -3.94 5.02
N ILE A 47 11.18 -4.50 4.51
CA ILE A 47 11.11 -5.44 3.39
C ILE A 47 10.40 -6.74 3.76
N PRO A 48 10.75 -7.44 4.86
CA PRO A 48 9.97 -8.60 5.29
C PRO A 48 8.50 -8.27 5.57
N SER A 49 8.21 -7.11 6.15
CA SER A 49 6.84 -6.67 6.41
C SER A 49 6.03 -6.51 5.11
N ILE A 50 6.64 -5.90 4.08
CA ILE A 50 6.03 -5.79 2.75
C ILE A 50 5.76 -7.18 2.16
N ILE A 51 6.74 -8.08 2.17
CA ILE A 51 6.63 -9.42 1.57
C ILE A 51 5.56 -10.24 2.28
N ILE A 52 5.57 -10.28 3.61
CA ILE A 52 4.59 -11.01 4.41
C ILE A 52 3.19 -10.46 4.15
N LEU A 53 3.03 -9.13 4.18
CA LEU A 53 1.73 -8.51 4.01
C LEU A 53 1.23 -8.63 2.57
N LEU A 54 2.11 -8.60 1.57
CA LEU A 54 1.77 -8.83 0.17
C LEU A 54 1.23 -10.25 -0.06
N VAL A 55 1.96 -11.26 0.40
CA VAL A 55 1.55 -12.67 0.24
C VAL A 55 0.25 -12.94 0.99
N TYR A 56 0.16 -12.48 2.24
CA TYR A 56 -1.05 -12.65 3.04
C TYR A 56 -2.20 -11.80 2.51
N GLY A 57 -1.93 -10.61 2.00
CA GLY A 57 -2.90 -9.72 1.38
C GLY A 57 -3.55 -10.32 0.13
N ILE A 58 -2.79 -11.02 -0.71
CA ILE A 58 -3.36 -11.77 -1.84
C ILE A 58 -4.36 -12.82 -1.34
N PHE A 59 -4.02 -13.56 -0.30
CA PHE A 59 -4.94 -14.55 0.29
C PHE A 59 -6.18 -13.89 0.89
N LEU A 60 -6.02 -12.79 1.64
CA LEU A 60 -7.12 -12.03 2.22
C LEU A 60 -7.99 -11.39 1.15
N GLY A 61 -7.40 -10.77 0.13
CA GLY A 61 -8.10 -10.15 -0.98
C GLY A 61 -9.03 -11.14 -1.70
N ASN A 62 -8.59 -12.39 -1.90
CA ASN A 62 -9.47 -13.43 -2.44
C ASN A 62 -10.72 -13.65 -1.56
N LYS A 63 -10.55 -13.67 -0.24
CA LYS A 63 -11.67 -13.82 0.70
C LYS A 63 -12.60 -12.60 0.69
N PHE A 64 -12.01 -11.39 0.69
CA PHE A 64 -12.76 -10.15 0.64
C PHE A 64 -13.57 -10.03 -0.67
N GLU A 65 -12.99 -10.42 -1.80
CA GLU A 65 -13.70 -10.43 -3.09
C GLU A 65 -14.89 -11.40 -3.10
N VAL A 66 -14.77 -12.55 -2.44
CA VAL A 66 -15.88 -13.51 -2.29
C VAL A 66 -17.00 -12.96 -1.40
N GLU A 67 -16.65 -12.23 -0.32
CA GLU A 67 -17.64 -11.75 0.66
C GLU A 67 -18.30 -10.42 0.26
N TYR A 68 -17.55 -9.50 -0.37
CA TYR A 68 -18.00 -8.14 -0.64
C TYR A 68 -18.10 -7.79 -2.13
N GLY A 69 -17.67 -8.68 -3.02
CA GLY A 69 -17.62 -8.41 -4.46
C GLY A 69 -16.24 -7.96 -4.94
N LYS A 70 -16.12 -7.72 -6.24
CA LYS A 70 -14.85 -7.40 -6.88
C LYS A 70 -14.27 -6.09 -6.33
N ASP A 71 -12.98 -6.12 -6.00
CA ASP A 71 -12.20 -4.97 -5.54
C ASP A 71 -12.95 -4.16 -4.45
N PRO A 72 -13.20 -4.81 -3.29
CA PRO A 72 -14.05 -4.19 -2.29
C PRO A 72 -13.29 -3.11 -1.50
N ALA A 73 -13.89 -1.95 -1.33
CA ALA A 73 -13.35 -0.83 -0.55
C ALA A 73 -13.01 -1.19 0.91
N GLN A 74 -13.53 -2.31 1.41
CA GLN A 74 -13.22 -2.86 2.73
C GLN A 74 -11.84 -3.51 2.81
N CYS A 75 -11.24 -3.89 1.67
CA CYS A 75 -9.89 -4.40 1.60
C CYS A 75 -8.94 -3.22 1.41
N THR A 76 -8.10 -2.92 2.36
CA THR A 76 -7.13 -1.81 2.33
C THR A 76 -5.72 -2.25 2.75
N VAL A 77 -5.47 -3.56 2.77
CA VAL A 77 -4.14 -4.12 3.02
C VAL A 77 -3.15 -3.80 1.89
N ASP A 78 -3.62 -3.65 0.67
CA ASP A 78 -2.90 -3.18 -0.51
C ASP A 78 -2.32 -1.78 -0.31
N GLU A 79 -3.09 -0.88 0.28
CA GLU A 79 -2.68 0.47 0.63
C GLU A 79 -1.48 0.50 1.60
N LEU A 80 -1.44 -0.45 2.54
CA LEU A 80 -0.29 -0.58 3.44
C LEU A 80 0.97 -0.99 2.67
N VAL A 81 0.84 -1.96 1.80
CA VAL A 81 1.95 -2.48 0.98
C VAL A 81 2.45 -1.40 0.02
N GLY A 82 1.56 -0.74 -0.72
CA GLY A 82 1.91 0.32 -1.66
C GLY A 82 2.59 1.52 -0.98
N THR A 83 2.05 1.95 0.17
CA THR A 83 2.67 3.03 0.97
C THR A 83 4.09 2.66 1.39
N TRP A 84 4.30 1.46 1.94
CA TRP A 84 5.63 1.06 2.42
C TRP A 84 6.61 0.86 1.28
N ILE A 85 6.19 0.28 0.13
CA ILE A 85 7.04 0.16 -1.06
C ILE A 85 7.54 1.54 -1.49
N SER A 86 6.65 2.54 -1.54
CA SER A 86 7.00 3.88 -1.98
C SER A 86 8.05 4.58 -1.11
N LEU A 87 8.20 4.16 0.14
CA LEU A 87 9.07 4.77 1.15
C LEU A 87 10.38 4.00 1.39
N VAL A 88 10.58 2.83 0.75
CA VAL A 88 11.76 1.99 0.96
C VAL A 88 13.04 2.78 0.68
N ALA A 89 14.00 2.72 1.61
CA ALA A 89 15.33 3.30 1.49
C ALA A 89 15.37 4.82 1.20
N LEU A 90 14.28 5.54 1.39
CA LEU A 90 14.28 7.00 1.31
C LEU A 90 14.70 7.63 2.65
N PRO A 91 15.37 8.80 2.63
CA PRO A 91 15.68 9.52 3.86
C PRO A 91 14.41 9.87 4.65
N LYS A 92 14.40 9.57 5.94
CA LYS A 92 13.24 9.78 6.81
C LYS A 92 13.15 11.26 7.25
N SER A 93 12.83 12.13 6.29
CA SER A 93 12.54 13.55 6.56
C SER A 93 11.09 13.87 6.22
N ILE A 94 10.48 14.79 6.96
CA ILE A 94 9.05 15.14 6.80
C ILE A 94 8.75 15.55 5.35
N GLY A 95 9.59 16.38 4.74
CA GLY A 95 9.38 16.82 3.37
C GLY A 95 9.38 15.67 2.37
N ILE A 96 10.33 14.73 2.49
CA ILE A 96 10.40 13.54 1.61
C ILE A 96 9.21 12.64 1.85
N ILE A 97 8.86 12.36 3.11
CA ILE A 97 7.73 11.50 3.47
C ILE A 97 6.42 12.06 2.90
N VAL A 98 6.13 13.34 3.11
CA VAL A 98 4.90 13.97 2.62
C VAL A 98 4.85 13.98 1.10
N THR A 99 5.95 14.36 0.44
CA THR A 99 6.01 14.36 -1.03
C THR A 99 5.82 12.96 -1.60
N THR A 100 6.48 11.95 -1.01
CA THR A 100 6.33 10.55 -1.41
C THR A 100 4.88 10.09 -1.25
N PHE A 101 4.27 10.37 -0.11
CA PHE A 101 2.88 9.99 0.17
C PHE A 101 1.90 10.60 -0.84
N LEU A 102 2.02 11.90 -1.11
CA LEU A 102 1.16 12.59 -2.07
C LEU A 102 1.37 12.05 -3.50
N LEU A 103 2.60 11.83 -3.91
CA LEU A 103 2.92 11.28 -5.22
C LEU A 103 2.39 9.85 -5.37
N TRP A 104 2.57 9.02 -4.33
CA TRP A 104 2.06 7.65 -4.35
C TRP A 104 0.53 7.63 -4.46
N ARG A 105 -0.19 8.40 -3.63
CA ARG A 105 -1.65 8.51 -3.74
C ARG A 105 -2.10 9.01 -5.11
N PHE A 106 -1.41 9.98 -5.68
CA PHE A 106 -1.70 10.47 -7.03
C PHE A 106 -1.56 9.36 -8.08
N LEU A 107 -0.45 8.61 -8.05
CA LEU A 107 -0.21 7.53 -9.02
C LEU A 107 -1.16 6.35 -8.81
N ASP A 108 -1.51 6.04 -7.56
CA ASP A 108 -2.50 5.01 -7.25
C ASP A 108 -3.90 5.37 -7.77
N ILE A 109 -4.32 6.61 -7.66
CA ILE A 109 -5.63 7.06 -8.17
C ILE A 109 -5.65 7.09 -9.71
N ILE A 110 -4.58 7.56 -10.35
CA ILE A 110 -4.50 7.66 -11.82
C ILE A 110 -4.26 6.30 -12.45
N LYS A 111 -3.53 5.41 -11.76
CA LYS A 111 -3.17 4.07 -12.20
C LYS A 111 -2.54 4.07 -13.61
N PRO A 112 -1.32 4.65 -13.76
CA PRO A 112 -0.65 4.64 -15.06
C PRO A 112 -0.38 3.21 -15.51
N PRO A 113 -0.35 2.93 -16.84
CA PRO A 113 -0.04 1.59 -17.33
C PRO A 113 1.31 1.09 -16.78
N PRO A 114 1.42 -0.21 -16.37
CA PRO A 114 0.43 -1.27 -16.50
C PRO A 114 -0.56 -1.41 -15.33
N ALA A 115 -0.49 -0.59 -14.26
CA ALA A 115 -1.32 -0.73 -13.05
C ALA A 115 -2.80 -0.91 -13.38
N ARG A 116 -3.38 -0.01 -14.20
CA ARG A 116 -4.79 -0.09 -14.64
C ARG A 116 -5.17 -1.40 -15.36
N ARG A 117 -4.21 -2.08 -15.99
CA ARG A 117 -4.46 -3.39 -16.62
C ARG A 117 -4.41 -4.51 -15.60
N LEU A 118 -3.51 -4.41 -14.63
CA LEU A 118 -3.28 -5.41 -13.61
C LEU A 118 -4.39 -5.46 -12.57
N GLU A 119 -5.01 -4.34 -12.24
CA GLU A 119 -6.24 -4.23 -11.42
C GLU A 119 -7.39 -5.12 -11.95
N LYS A 120 -7.40 -5.41 -13.27
CA LYS A 120 -8.43 -6.27 -13.87
C LYS A 120 -8.24 -7.75 -13.58
N LEU A 121 -7.12 -8.14 -13.02
CA LEU A 121 -6.91 -9.51 -12.58
C LEU A 121 -7.94 -9.88 -11.50
N LYS A 122 -8.27 -11.17 -11.43
CA LYS A 122 -9.24 -11.67 -10.45
C LYS A 122 -8.57 -11.92 -9.10
N GLY A 123 -9.36 -11.74 -8.06
CA GLY A 123 -8.96 -12.08 -6.71
C GLY A 123 -7.95 -11.11 -6.08
N GLY A 124 -7.39 -11.52 -4.98
CA GLY A 124 -6.45 -10.71 -4.21
C GLY A 124 -5.20 -10.27 -4.98
N LEU A 125 -4.82 -10.99 -6.05
CA LEU A 125 -3.72 -10.54 -6.89
C LEU A 125 -4.06 -9.24 -7.62
N GLY A 126 -5.27 -9.11 -8.16
CA GLY A 126 -5.73 -7.87 -8.81
C GLY A 126 -5.77 -6.69 -7.83
N ILE A 127 -6.25 -6.96 -6.60
CA ILE A 127 -6.34 -5.96 -5.52
C ILE A 127 -4.95 -5.45 -5.10
N MET A 128 -3.96 -6.35 -4.99
CA MET A 128 -2.64 -6.00 -4.46
C MET A 128 -1.67 -5.43 -5.50
N ILE A 129 -1.75 -5.89 -6.77
CA ILE A 129 -0.68 -5.69 -7.74
C ILE A 129 -0.62 -4.27 -8.31
N ASP A 130 -1.74 -3.60 -8.45
CA ASP A 130 -1.80 -2.23 -8.95
C ASP A 130 -1.17 -1.24 -7.95
N ASP A 131 -1.38 -1.45 -6.66
CA ASP A 131 -0.74 -0.68 -5.59
C ASP A 131 0.77 -0.95 -5.52
N VAL A 132 1.18 -2.21 -5.71
CA VAL A 132 2.60 -2.56 -5.83
C VAL A 132 3.25 -1.80 -6.98
N VAL A 133 2.63 -1.78 -8.15
CA VAL A 133 3.17 -1.07 -9.32
C VAL A 133 3.21 0.44 -9.09
N SER A 134 2.15 1.02 -8.55
CA SER A 134 2.10 2.44 -8.22
C SER A 134 3.14 2.82 -7.16
N GLY A 135 3.34 1.95 -6.16
CA GLY A 135 4.37 2.09 -5.15
C GLY A 135 5.79 2.05 -5.74
N ILE A 136 6.06 1.12 -6.66
CA ILE A 136 7.35 1.02 -7.36
C ILE A 136 7.60 2.26 -8.22
N TYR A 137 6.62 2.77 -8.94
CA TYR A 137 6.76 4.00 -9.70
C TYR A 137 7.12 5.18 -8.80
N THR A 138 6.41 5.32 -7.70
CA THR A 138 6.70 6.35 -6.70
C THR A 138 8.11 6.21 -6.16
N LEU A 139 8.52 5.00 -5.81
CA LEU A 139 9.86 4.69 -5.30
C LEU A 139 10.95 5.16 -6.29
N ILE A 140 10.83 4.79 -7.56
CA ILE A 140 11.81 5.16 -8.59
C ILE A 140 11.87 6.69 -8.77
N ILE A 141 10.72 7.35 -8.88
CA ILE A 141 10.64 8.80 -9.07
C ILE A 141 11.24 9.52 -7.87
N MET A 142 10.90 9.10 -6.66
CA MET A 142 11.39 9.75 -5.45
C MET A 142 12.89 9.54 -5.21
N HIS A 143 13.41 8.35 -5.52
CA HIS A 143 14.86 8.13 -5.48
C HIS A 143 15.60 9.03 -6.45
N LEU A 144 15.09 9.20 -7.67
CA LEU A 144 15.67 10.12 -8.63
C LEU A 144 15.63 11.59 -8.13
N ILE A 145 14.50 12.02 -7.58
CA ILE A 145 14.36 13.37 -7.02
C ILE A 145 15.35 13.59 -5.87
N VAL A 146 15.40 12.66 -4.92
CA VAL A 146 16.29 12.78 -3.74
C VAL A 146 17.75 12.77 -4.16
N TYR A 147 18.12 11.93 -5.14
CA TYR A 147 19.46 11.90 -5.71
C TYR A 147 19.84 13.24 -6.36
N LEU A 148 18.96 13.79 -7.21
CA LEU A 148 19.20 15.07 -7.88
C LEU A 148 19.29 16.24 -6.90
N LEU A 149 18.61 16.17 -5.77
CA LEU A 149 18.69 17.16 -4.70
C LEU A 149 19.90 16.99 -3.78
N GLY A 150 20.72 15.96 -3.97
CA GLY A 150 21.90 15.66 -3.14
C GLY A 150 21.52 15.37 -1.68
N LYS A 151 20.38 14.69 -1.44
CA LYS A 151 19.84 14.43 -0.10
C LYS A 151 19.94 12.97 0.35
N PHE A 152 20.75 12.15 -0.31
CA PHE A 152 21.17 10.82 0.16
C PHE A 152 22.39 10.93 1.05
#